data_fdcb1c7f0d2690c969f84b549070b0fd
#
_entry.id   fdcb1c7f0d2690c969f84b549070b0fd
#
_cell.length_a   1.000
_cell.length_b   1.000
_cell.length_c   1.000
_cell.angle_alpha   90.00
_cell.angle_beta   90.00
_cell.angle_gamma   90.00
#
_symmetry.space_group_name_H-M   'P 1'
#
loop_
_entity.id
_entity.type
_entity.pdbx_description
1 polymer ?
#
loop_
_entity_poly.entity_id
_entity_poly.type
_entity_poly.pdbx_seq_one_letter_code
_entity_poly.pdbx_strand_id
1 'polypeptide(L)'
;VRVGRLLGERFAQAAQAVIQKAPPPRVDFIGSHGQTVWHAPDAQVLGTPTPNTLQIGQPDVXAARVGVPVVADFRTRDMAYGGQGAPLVPXVDWLLLRSDAEARAALNLGGMANLTVLPAGGAPDAIRAFDTGPANALIDLAVQHGTGGTQTYDRDGALAESGAVHPPLLAWLLAHPYFGQPPPKSTGREVFGRALLDAIYAQFPDLPLPTLVATLTELTAATITNALQKWVLPECPVRRIIVSGGGLHNRALMRRLAAHLPNIALESSAAYGVDPDFKEAIAFAVLADRFLQGLPATYPSTTGVRRPTLAGKLALP
;
A
#
# COMPACT_ATOMS: atom_id res chain seq x y z
N VAL A 1 -21.21 -10.38 11.50
CA VAL A 1 -22.12 -9.30 11.88
C VAL A 1 -21.64 -8.62 13.17
N ARG A 2 -21.48 -9.36 14.30
CA ARG A 2 -21.06 -8.77 15.59
C ARG A 2 -19.73 -8.02 15.50
N VAL A 3 -18.72 -8.61 14.85
CA VAL A 3 -17.40 -7.99 14.71
C VAL A 3 -17.49 -6.68 13.91
N GLY A 4 -18.29 -6.66 12.85
CA GLY A 4 -18.47 -5.45 12.05
C GLY A 4 -19.04 -4.28 12.87
N ARG A 5 -20.02 -4.57 13.77
CA ARG A 5 -20.57 -3.56 14.67
C ARG A 5 -19.51 -3.10 15.69
N LEU A 6 -18.80 -4.06 16.33
CA LEU A 6 -17.76 -3.71 17.31
C LEU A 6 -16.68 -2.84 16.69
N LEU A 7 -16.25 -3.14 15.46
CA LEU A 7 -15.28 -2.32 14.75
C LEU A 7 -15.85 -0.91 14.47
N GLY A 8 -17.13 -0.81 14.10
CA GLY A 8 -17.77 0.50 13.93
C GLY A 8 -17.70 1.34 15.20
N GLU A 9 -17.97 0.73 16.36
CA GLU A 9 -17.83 1.41 17.65
C GLU A 9 -16.38 1.83 17.93
N ARG A 10 -15.41 0.96 17.64
CA ARG A 10 -13.98 1.29 17.85
C ARG A 10 -13.52 2.42 16.93
N PHE A 11 -13.95 2.39 15.67
CA PHE A 11 -13.62 3.46 14.71
C PHE A 11 -14.24 4.79 15.17
N ALA A 12 -15.47 4.76 15.68
CA ALA A 12 -16.11 5.96 16.23
C ALA A 12 -15.33 6.51 17.44
N GLN A 13 -14.93 5.64 18.36
CA GLN A 13 -14.10 6.03 19.52
C GLN A 13 -12.80 6.67 19.08
N ALA A 14 -12.12 6.07 18.09
CA ALA A 14 -10.86 6.62 17.57
C ALA A 14 -11.08 8.00 16.93
N ALA A 15 -12.14 8.16 16.14
CA ALA A 15 -12.47 9.44 15.51
C ALA A 15 -12.73 10.51 16.57
N GLN A 16 -13.55 10.18 17.60
CA GLN A 16 -13.84 11.09 18.70
C GLN A 16 -12.57 11.50 19.45
N ALA A 17 -11.67 10.54 19.71
CA ALA A 17 -10.40 10.83 20.40
C ALA A 17 -9.51 11.79 19.61
N VAL A 18 -9.45 11.63 18.29
CA VAL A 18 -8.69 12.54 17.41
C VAL A 18 -9.31 13.95 17.43
N ILE A 19 -10.63 14.03 17.29
CA ILE A 19 -11.36 15.30 17.28
C ILE A 19 -11.13 16.04 18.60
N GLN A 20 -11.14 15.33 19.74
CA GLN A 20 -10.93 15.93 21.06
C GLN A 20 -9.49 16.43 21.26
N LYS A 21 -8.49 15.70 20.74
CA LYS A 21 -7.08 16.05 20.93
C LYS A 21 -6.63 17.24 20.08
N ALA A 22 -7.18 17.36 18.90
CA ALA A 22 -6.81 18.41 17.96
C ALA A 22 -8.09 19.02 17.39
N PRO A 23 -8.83 19.76 18.20
CA PRO A 23 -10.14 20.22 17.77
C PRO A 23 -10.02 21.13 16.55
N PRO A 24 -10.52 20.70 15.42
CA PRO A 24 -10.65 21.57 14.26
C PRO A 24 -11.81 22.53 14.52
N PRO A 25 -11.95 23.57 13.71
CA PRO A 25 -13.15 24.39 13.79
C PRO A 25 -14.43 23.57 13.63
N ARG A 26 -14.38 22.57 12.74
CA ARG A 26 -15.49 21.66 12.50
C ARG A 26 -15.03 20.46 11.71
N VAL A 27 -15.62 19.29 12.00
CA VAL A 27 -15.46 18.09 11.17
C VAL A 27 -16.75 17.95 10.36
N ASP A 28 -16.65 17.95 9.06
CA ASP A 28 -17.81 17.88 8.15
C ASP A 28 -18.18 16.46 7.78
N PHE A 29 -17.21 15.53 7.73
CA PHE A 29 -17.43 14.13 7.38
C PHE A 29 -16.23 13.27 7.78
N ILE A 30 -16.42 11.96 7.74
CA ILE A 30 -15.37 10.98 7.97
C ILE A 30 -15.26 10.08 6.74
N GLY A 31 -14.04 9.81 6.27
CA GLY A 31 -13.77 8.75 5.30
C GLY A 31 -13.33 7.49 6.04
N SER A 32 -14.06 6.38 5.89
CA SER A 32 -13.75 5.14 6.59
C SER A 32 -13.59 3.98 5.62
N HIS A 33 -12.36 3.49 5.47
CA HIS A 33 -12.10 2.32 4.63
C HIS A 33 -12.76 1.05 5.21
N GLY A 34 -12.85 0.96 6.53
CA GLY A 34 -13.22 -0.29 7.18
C GLY A 34 -12.04 -1.26 7.22
N GLN A 35 -12.31 -2.50 7.59
CA GLN A 35 -11.32 -3.58 7.62
C GLN A 35 -11.67 -4.60 6.55
N THR A 36 -10.79 -4.79 5.58
CA THR A 36 -11.00 -5.80 4.54
C THR A 36 -10.88 -7.19 5.18
N VAL A 37 -11.93 -7.97 5.05
CA VAL A 37 -11.95 -9.38 5.45
C VAL A 37 -12.06 -10.32 4.26
N TRP A 38 -12.40 -9.77 3.10
CA TRP A 38 -12.50 -10.54 1.86
C TRP A 38 -12.29 -9.62 0.66
N HIS A 39 -11.55 -10.09 -0.32
CA HIS A 39 -11.39 -9.37 -1.59
C HIS A 39 -11.06 -10.39 -2.68
N ALA A 40 -11.97 -10.53 -3.63
CA ALA A 40 -11.87 -11.55 -4.68
C ALA A 40 -12.35 -10.95 -6.02
N PRO A 41 -11.51 -10.15 -6.66
CA PRO A 41 -11.89 -9.51 -7.94
C PRO A 41 -12.05 -10.50 -9.08
N ASP A 42 -11.41 -11.66 -8.99
CA ASP A 42 -11.46 -12.68 -10.04
C ASP A 42 -12.36 -13.85 -9.68
N ALA A 43 -13.19 -13.72 -8.64
CA ALA A 43 -14.07 -14.81 -8.19
C ALA A 43 -15.08 -15.21 -9.25
N GLN A 44 -15.36 -16.52 -9.29
CA GLN A 44 -16.41 -17.08 -10.14
C GLN A 44 -17.28 -18.00 -9.29
N VAL A 45 -18.58 -17.99 -9.58
CA VAL A 45 -19.55 -18.92 -8.99
C VAL A 45 -20.25 -19.65 -10.15
N LEU A 46 -20.12 -20.95 -10.17
CA LEU A 46 -20.70 -21.79 -11.25
C LEU A 46 -20.31 -21.29 -12.64
N GLY A 47 -19.04 -20.87 -12.80
CA GLY A 47 -18.52 -20.40 -14.08
C GLY A 47 -18.93 -18.98 -14.45
N THR A 48 -19.68 -18.29 -13.59
CA THR A 48 -20.08 -16.90 -13.83
C THR A 48 -19.16 -15.96 -13.04
N PRO A 49 -18.55 -14.95 -13.68
CA PRO A 49 -17.76 -13.97 -12.95
C PRO A 49 -18.59 -13.28 -11.85
N THR A 50 -18.11 -13.39 -10.63
CA THR A 50 -18.77 -12.80 -9.44
C THR A 50 -17.73 -12.07 -8.57
N PRO A 51 -17.08 -11.01 -9.13
CA PRO A 51 -16.12 -10.27 -8.35
C PRO A 51 -16.79 -9.69 -7.10
N ASN A 52 -16.11 -9.84 -5.95
CA ASN A 52 -16.72 -9.39 -4.70
C ASN A 52 -15.66 -8.97 -3.67
N THR A 53 -16.09 -8.16 -2.72
CA THR A 53 -15.23 -7.63 -1.67
C THR A 53 -16.09 -7.33 -0.44
N LEU A 54 -15.46 -7.40 0.73
CA LEU A 54 -16.15 -7.07 1.98
C LEU A 54 -15.19 -6.37 2.94
N GLN A 55 -15.55 -5.15 3.28
CA GLN A 55 -14.92 -4.40 4.35
C GLN A 55 -15.93 -4.29 5.50
N ILE A 56 -15.51 -4.65 6.71
CA ILE A 56 -16.35 -4.55 7.92
C ILE A 56 -15.96 -3.33 8.76
N GLY A 57 -16.85 -2.91 9.66
CA GLY A 57 -16.73 -1.67 10.42
C GLY A 57 -17.87 -0.73 10.04
N GLN A 58 -19.07 -1.07 10.48
CA GLN A 58 -20.35 -0.46 10.03
C GLN A 58 -20.31 1.07 10.05
N PRO A 59 -20.41 1.74 8.89
CA PRO A 59 -20.34 3.21 8.82
C PRO A 59 -21.50 3.90 9.50
N ASP A 60 -22.70 3.32 9.53
CA ASP A 60 -23.84 3.89 10.25
C ASP A 60 -23.55 3.99 11.75
N VAL A 61 -22.84 3.06 12.31
CA VAL A 61 -22.40 3.16 13.71
C VAL A 61 -21.43 4.35 13.89
N UNK A 62 -20.48 4.64 12.88
CA UNK A 62 -19.71 5.58 12.87
C UNK A 62 -20.37 6.70 12.94
N ALA A 63 -21.26 6.99 12.03
CA ALA A 63 -22.02 8.24 11.84
C ALA A 63 -22.85 8.60 13.07
N ALA A 64 -23.66 7.64 13.54
CA ALA A 64 -24.54 7.86 14.69
C ALA A 64 -23.77 8.22 15.98
N ARG A 65 -22.54 7.72 16.18
CA ARG A 65 -21.76 7.98 17.39
C ARG A 65 -21.02 9.31 17.34
N VAL A 66 -20.57 9.72 16.15
CA VAL A 66 -19.77 10.94 15.99
C VAL A 66 -20.64 12.14 15.63
N GLY A 67 -21.81 11.89 15.02
CA GLY A 67 -22.75 12.95 14.64
C GLY A 67 -22.42 13.65 13.33
N VAL A 68 -21.60 13.00 12.47
CA VAL A 68 -21.29 13.54 11.13
C VAL A 68 -21.41 12.43 10.08
N PRO A 69 -21.65 12.78 8.82
CA PRO A 69 -21.72 11.79 7.75
C PRO A 69 -20.43 10.98 7.61
N VAL A 70 -20.56 9.72 7.21
CA VAL A 70 -19.41 8.82 6.98
C VAL A 70 -19.48 8.29 5.55
N VAL A 71 -18.40 8.47 4.79
CA VAL A 71 -18.25 7.85 3.47
C VAL A 71 -17.44 6.58 3.65
N ALA A 72 -17.96 5.46 3.15
CA ALA A 72 -17.33 4.14 3.29
C ALA A 72 -17.57 3.31 2.02
N ASP A 73 -17.13 2.06 2.02
CA ASP A 73 -17.29 1.12 0.90
C ASP A 73 -16.78 1.70 -0.42
N PHE A 74 -15.49 1.97 -0.47
CA PHE A 74 -14.85 2.60 -1.63
C PHE A 74 -14.63 1.64 -2.80
N ARG A 75 -14.90 0.33 -2.65
CA ARG A 75 -14.50 -0.69 -3.63
C ARG A 75 -15.65 -1.24 -4.47
N THR A 76 -16.84 -1.42 -3.88
CA THR A 76 -17.90 -2.18 -4.53
C THR A 76 -18.42 -1.54 -5.82
N ARG A 77 -18.46 -0.20 -5.88
CA ARG A 77 -18.95 0.47 -7.11
C ARG A 77 -17.95 0.29 -8.25
N ASP A 78 -16.66 0.41 -7.98
CA ASP A 78 -15.62 0.17 -8.96
C ASP A 78 -15.77 -1.25 -9.55
N MET A 79 -15.93 -2.24 -8.67
CA MET A 79 -16.09 -3.64 -9.09
C MET A 79 -17.37 -3.84 -9.90
N ALA A 80 -18.45 -3.16 -9.55
CA ALA A 80 -19.72 -3.22 -10.30
C ALA A 80 -19.56 -2.68 -11.72
N TYR A 81 -18.61 -1.78 -11.96
CA TYR A 81 -18.28 -1.27 -13.29
C TYR A 81 -17.10 -2.00 -13.93
N GLY A 82 -16.78 -3.19 -13.42
CA GLY A 82 -15.77 -4.07 -14.02
C GLY A 82 -14.34 -3.84 -13.57
N GLY A 83 -14.12 -2.95 -12.61
CA GLY A 83 -12.81 -2.75 -12.01
C GLY A 83 -12.48 -3.79 -10.95
N GLN A 84 -11.24 -3.82 -10.50
CA GLN A 84 -10.79 -4.75 -9.47
C GLN A 84 -11.01 -4.22 -8.04
N GLY A 85 -11.49 -2.98 -7.88
CA GLY A 85 -11.72 -2.40 -6.56
C GLY A 85 -10.43 -2.01 -5.81
N ALA A 86 -9.29 -2.11 -6.49
CA ALA A 86 -7.96 -1.79 -5.97
C ALA A 86 -7.00 -1.60 -7.14
N PRO A 87 -5.92 -0.83 -6.97
CA PRO A 87 -5.60 0.04 -5.82
C PRO A 87 -6.41 1.33 -5.81
N LEU A 88 -6.70 1.88 -4.63
CA LEU A 88 -7.48 3.11 -4.48
C LEU A 88 -6.61 4.35 -4.30
N VAL A 89 -5.43 4.20 -3.72
CA VAL A 89 -4.56 5.32 -3.35
C VAL A 89 -3.96 6.06 -4.56
N PRO A 90 -3.72 5.43 -5.72
CA PRO A 90 -3.12 6.16 -6.85
C PRO A 90 -3.83 7.47 -7.27
N UNK A 91 -5.03 7.60 -7.07
CA UNK A 91 -5.65 8.67 -7.28
C UNK A 91 -5.29 9.67 -6.45
N VAL A 92 -5.09 9.35 -5.24
CA VAL A 92 -4.69 10.36 -4.24
C VAL A 92 -3.22 10.76 -4.41
N ASP A 93 -2.36 9.79 -4.71
CA ASP A 93 -0.96 10.09 -5.04
C ASP A 93 -0.87 11.13 -6.16
N TRP A 94 -1.68 10.97 -7.20
CA TRP A 94 -1.71 11.92 -8.31
C TRP A 94 -2.16 13.32 -7.83
N LEU A 95 -3.21 13.39 -7.03
CA LEU A 95 -3.73 14.67 -6.54
C LEU A 95 -2.70 15.42 -5.71
N LEU A 96 -1.96 14.71 -4.86
CA LEU A 96 -1.10 15.32 -3.86
C LEU A 96 0.37 15.45 -4.30
N LEU A 97 0.85 14.57 -5.19
CA LEU A 97 2.29 14.41 -5.41
C LEU A 97 2.74 14.63 -6.87
N ARG A 98 1.80 14.78 -7.81
CA ARG A 98 2.17 15.00 -9.22
C ARG A 98 2.93 16.30 -9.39
N SER A 99 3.63 16.41 -10.52
CA SER A 99 4.31 17.62 -10.92
C SER A 99 4.11 17.84 -12.41
N ASP A 100 3.95 19.10 -12.81
CA ASP A 100 3.90 19.44 -14.24
C ASP A 100 5.30 19.46 -14.85
N ALA A 101 6.33 19.64 -14.03
CA ALA A 101 7.72 19.83 -14.49
C ALA A 101 8.53 18.54 -14.57
N GLU A 102 8.21 17.53 -13.78
CA GLU A 102 9.01 16.29 -13.72
C GLU A 102 8.13 15.07 -13.50
N ALA A 103 8.54 13.95 -14.05
CA ALA A 103 7.90 12.66 -13.76
C ALA A 103 8.34 12.18 -12.37
N ARG A 104 7.39 11.74 -11.57
CA ARG A 104 7.60 11.26 -10.20
C ARG A 104 7.05 9.85 -10.04
N ALA A 105 7.46 9.19 -8.95
CA ALA A 105 6.80 7.98 -8.49
C ALA A 105 6.50 8.12 -7.01
N ALA A 106 5.33 7.66 -6.59
CA ALA A 106 5.04 7.49 -5.17
C ALA A 106 5.32 6.03 -4.83
N LEU A 107 6.14 5.78 -3.81
CA LEU A 107 6.51 4.45 -3.35
C LEU A 107 6.00 4.27 -1.93
N ASN A 108 5.10 3.32 -1.74
CA ASN A 108 4.62 2.98 -0.40
C ASN A 108 5.33 1.72 0.09
N LEU A 109 6.02 1.82 1.22
CA LEU A 109 6.76 0.73 1.85
C LEU A 109 5.97 0.20 3.05
N GLY A 110 4.85 -0.48 2.75
CA GLY A 110 4.02 -1.17 3.74
C GLY A 110 4.47 -2.62 3.91
N GLY A 111 3.53 -3.55 4.04
CA GLY A 111 3.83 -4.98 4.01
C GLY A 111 4.38 -5.39 2.66
N MET A 112 3.71 -4.92 1.59
CA MET A 112 4.19 -5.01 0.21
C MET A 112 4.68 -3.61 -0.21
N ALA A 113 5.59 -3.57 -1.19
CA ALA A 113 6.02 -2.33 -1.82
C ALA A 113 5.15 -2.09 -3.05
N ASN A 114 4.46 -0.93 -3.10
CA ASN A 114 3.69 -0.57 -4.27
C ASN A 114 4.12 0.78 -4.82
N LEU A 115 4.06 0.89 -6.13
CA LEU A 115 4.57 2.02 -6.88
C LEU A 115 3.44 2.64 -7.68
N THR A 116 3.28 3.97 -7.57
CA THR A 116 2.39 4.76 -8.42
C THR A 116 3.26 5.66 -9.29
N VAL A 117 3.18 5.51 -10.60
CA VAL A 117 3.95 6.31 -11.57
C VAL A 117 3.11 7.50 -11.99
N LEU A 118 3.69 8.69 -11.87
CA LEU A 118 3.05 10.00 -12.08
C LEU A 118 3.80 10.75 -13.19
N PRO A 119 3.42 10.59 -14.46
CA PRO A 119 4.09 11.30 -15.54
C PRO A 119 3.97 12.82 -15.39
N ALA A 120 4.97 13.56 -15.85
CA ALA A 120 4.97 15.04 -15.81
C ALA A 120 3.75 15.59 -16.55
N GLY A 121 2.96 16.43 -15.88
CA GLY A 121 1.75 17.00 -16.46
C GLY A 121 0.66 16.00 -16.83
N GLY A 122 0.83 14.72 -16.44
CA GLY A 122 -0.10 13.68 -16.84
C GLY A 122 -1.47 13.79 -16.18
N ALA A 123 -2.51 13.44 -16.94
CA ALA A 123 -3.88 13.35 -16.44
C ALA A 123 -4.07 12.09 -15.60
N PRO A 124 -5.18 11.97 -14.84
CA PRO A 124 -5.39 10.79 -13.99
C PRO A 124 -5.38 9.45 -14.75
N ASP A 125 -5.74 9.43 -16.02
CA ASP A 125 -5.73 8.21 -16.83
C ASP A 125 -4.32 7.83 -17.31
N ALA A 126 -3.32 8.67 -17.07
CA ALA A 126 -1.91 8.33 -17.33
C ALA A 126 -1.24 7.66 -16.13
N ILE A 127 -1.92 7.57 -15.00
CA ILE A 127 -1.39 6.92 -13.79
C ILE A 127 -1.20 5.43 -14.05
N ARG A 128 -0.07 4.88 -13.64
CA ARG A 128 0.14 3.43 -13.59
C ARG A 128 0.50 3.05 -12.15
N ALA A 129 -0.06 1.97 -11.65
CA ALA A 129 0.23 1.53 -10.29
C ALA A 129 0.34 0.00 -10.24
N PHE A 130 1.28 -0.51 -9.44
CA PHE A 130 1.48 -1.95 -9.30
C PHE A 130 2.37 -2.25 -8.09
N ASP A 131 2.31 -3.50 -7.62
CA ASP A 131 3.16 -3.96 -6.53
C ASP A 131 4.49 -4.48 -7.09
N THR A 132 5.60 -4.04 -6.52
CA THR A 132 6.93 -4.49 -6.94
C THR A 132 7.32 -5.81 -6.27
N GLY A 133 6.80 -6.08 -5.05
CA GLY A 133 7.09 -7.29 -4.29
C GLY A 133 6.94 -7.05 -2.80
N PRO A 134 7.56 -7.92 -1.98
CA PRO A 134 7.49 -7.74 -0.53
C PRO A 134 8.29 -6.53 -0.07
N ALA A 135 7.82 -5.87 0.98
CA ALA A 135 8.56 -4.87 1.72
C ALA A 135 8.70 -5.39 3.16
N ASN A 136 7.98 -4.80 4.11
CA ASN A 136 8.18 -5.19 5.52
C ASN A 136 7.62 -6.56 5.86
N ALA A 137 6.67 -7.11 5.10
CA ALA A 137 5.95 -8.33 5.52
C ALA A 137 6.88 -9.51 5.80
N LEU A 138 7.83 -9.80 4.89
CA LEU A 138 8.78 -10.90 5.10
C LEU A 138 9.81 -10.56 6.17
N ILE A 139 10.26 -9.31 6.22
CA ILE A 139 11.22 -8.83 7.21
C ILE A 139 10.62 -9.01 8.62
N ASP A 140 9.41 -8.51 8.81
CA ASP A 140 8.72 -8.59 10.10
C ASP A 140 8.50 -10.04 10.54
N LEU A 141 8.07 -10.91 9.60
CA LEU A 141 7.89 -12.33 9.90
C LEU A 141 9.20 -12.99 10.32
N ALA A 142 10.30 -12.68 9.63
CA ALA A 142 11.61 -13.23 9.96
C ALA A 142 12.07 -12.76 11.34
N VAL A 143 11.86 -11.46 11.65
CA VAL A 143 12.22 -10.89 12.95
C VAL A 143 11.37 -11.54 14.06
N GLN A 144 10.07 -11.62 13.88
CA GLN A 144 9.18 -12.24 14.88
C GLN A 144 9.58 -13.69 15.14
N HIS A 145 9.82 -14.45 14.08
CA HIS A 145 10.19 -15.87 14.20
C HIS A 145 11.57 -16.01 14.88
N GLY A 146 12.56 -15.26 14.37
CA GLY A 146 13.95 -15.40 14.84
C GLY A 146 14.19 -14.88 16.25
N THR A 147 13.29 -14.00 16.76
CA THR A 147 13.41 -13.46 18.11
C THR A 147 12.44 -14.12 19.10
N GLY A 148 11.75 -15.19 18.66
CA GLY A 148 10.73 -15.84 19.50
C GLY A 148 9.59 -14.90 19.88
N GLY A 149 9.30 -13.90 19.02
CA GLY A 149 8.21 -12.95 19.23
C GLY A 149 8.54 -11.76 20.11
N THR A 150 9.81 -11.62 20.56
CA THR A 150 10.19 -10.48 21.42
C THR A 150 10.30 -9.19 20.61
N GLN A 151 10.52 -9.30 19.31
CA GLN A 151 10.49 -8.15 18.40
C GLN A 151 9.51 -8.44 17.26
N THR A 152 8.81 -7.41 16.81
CA THR A 152 7.79 -7.55 15.77
C THR A 152 8.25 -7.01 14.40
N TYR A 153 9.35 -6.25 14.36
CA TYR A 153 9.91 -5.69 13.13
C TYR A 153 11.37 -5.29 13.38
N ASP A 154 12.11 -5.02 12.31
CA ASP A 154 13.52 -4.57 12.38
C ASP A 154 13.55 -3.06 12.64
N ARG A 155 13.64 -2.69 13.92
CA ARG A 155 13.65 -1.28 14.32
C ARG A 155 14.84 -0.54 13.71
N ASP A 156 14.54 0.51 12.94
CA ASP A 156 15.52 1.38 12.27
C ASP A 156 16.45 0.63 11.30
N GLY A 157 16.17 -0.64 11.00
CA GLY A 157 17.01 -1.46 10.13
C GLY A 157 18.25 -2.03 10.83
N ALA A 158 18.23 -2.10 12.17
CA ALA A 158 19.41 -2.46 12.95
C ALA A 158 19.88 -3.89 12.71
N LEU A 159 18.95 -4.85 12.57
CA LEU A 159 19.30 -6.23 12.25
C LEU A 159 19.89 -6.33 10.83
N ALA A 160 19.25 -5.66 9.87
CA ALA A 160 19.75 -5.64 8.49
C ALA A 160 21.12 -5.02 8.39
N GLU A 161 21.43 -4.00 9.21
CA GLU A 161 22.75 -3.36 9.26
C GLU A 161 23.83 -4.29 9.82
N SER A 162 23.46 -5.12 10.80
CA SER A 162 24.42 -5.99 11.48
C SER A 162 24.69 -7.28 10.71
N GLY A 163 23.89 -7.56 9.67
CA GLY A 163 24.05 -8.77 8.85
C GLY A 163 24.66 -8.48 7.47
N ALA A 164 25.19 -9.53 6.86
CA ALA A 164 25.62 -9.47 5.46
C ALA A 164 24.59 -10.12 4.56
N VAL A 165 24.40 -9.58 3.38
CA VAL A 165 23.51 -10.18 2.37
C VAL A 165 24.08 -11.57 2.00
N HIS A 166 23.20 -12.58 1.90
CA HIS A 166 23.56 -13.94 1.51
C HIS A 166 23.25 -14.12 0.01
N PRO A 167 24.26 -14.07 -0.88
CA PRO A 167 23.97 -14.03 -2.32
C PRO A 167 23.19 -15.24 -2.83
N PRO A 168 23.45 -16.49 -2.40
CA PRO A 168 22.64 -17.62 -2.88
C PRO A 168 21.16 -17.50 -2.51
N LEU A 169 20.82 -17.02 -1.30
CA LEU A 169 19.44 -16.82 -0.90
C LEU A 169 18.81 -15.69 -1.73
N LEU A 170 19.54 -14.59 -1.91
CA LEU A 170 19.00 -13.46 -2.71
C LEU A 170 18.70 -13.91 -4.14
N ALA A 171 19.62 -14.67 -4.75
CA ALA A 171 19.42 -15.19 -6.11
C ALA A 171 18.21 -16.11 -6.18
N TRP A 172 18.06 -17.00 -5.19
CA TRP A 172 16.93 -17.92 -5.12
C TRP A 172 15.59 -17.16 -5.01
N LEU A 173 15.56 -16.12 -4.16
CA LEU A 173 14.35 -15.29 -3.99
C LEU A 173 14.03 -14.49 -5.26
N LEU A 174 15.04 -13.88 -5.89
CA LEU A 174 14.85 -13.06 -7.10
C LEU A 174 14.38 -13.90 -8.30
N ALA A 175 14.59 -15.22 -8.27
CA ALA A 175 14.08 -16.14 -9.30
C ALA A 175 12.58 -16.37 -9.20
N HIS A 176 11.90 -15.87 -8.17
CA HIS A 176 10.46 -16.08 -8.00
C HIS A 176 9.70 -15.51 -9.21
N PRO A 177 8.78 -16.30 -9.82
CA PRO A 177 8.11 -15.90 -11.07
C PRO A 177 7.40 -14.54 -11.03
N TYR A 178 6.90 -14.13 -9.87
CA TYR A 178 6.22 -12.84 -9.70
C TYR A 178 7.05 -11.67 -10.23
N PHE A 179 8.37 -11.70 -9.99
CA PHE A 179 9.22 -10.55 -10.35
C PHE A 179 9.41 -10.40 -11.87
N GLY A 180 9.20 -11.47 -12.62
CA GLY A 180 9.25 -11.43 -14.08
C GLY A 180 7.97 -10.94 -14.75
N GLN A 181 6.85 -10.90 -14.02
CA GLN A 181 5.55 -10.51 -14.58
C GLN A 181 5.50 -9.02 -14.88
N PRO A 182 4.96 -8.61 -16.04
CA PRO A 182 4.77 -7.19 -16.33
C PRO A 182 3.59 -6.61 -15.54
N PRO A 183 3.60 -5.28 -15.27
CA PRO A 183 2.40 -4.62 -14.78
C PRO A 183 1.26 -4.64 -15.81
N PRO A 184 -0.01 -4.60 -15.36
CA PRO A 184 -0.45 -4.45 -13.97
C PRO A 184 -0.33 -5.75 -13.18
N LYS A 185 0.14 -5.65 -11.95
CA LYS A 185 0.28 -6.84 -11.07
C LYS A 185 0.15 -6.43 -9.61
N SER A 186 -0.36 -7.33 -8.79
CA SER A 186 -0.48 -7.15 -7.35
C SER A 186 -0.07 -8.42 -6.63
N THR A 187 0.23 -8.31 -5.34
CA THR A 187 0.65 -9.43 -4.52
C THR A 187 0.36 -9.15 -3.04
N GLY A 188 0.50 -10.18 -2.22
CA GLY A 188 0.23 -10.05 -0.80
C GLY A 188 0.96 -11.10 0.03
N ARG A 189 0.53 -11.21 1.27
CA ARG A 189 1.11 -12.17 2.23
C ARG A 189 0.81 -13.62 1.86
N GLU A 190 -0.16 -13.86 0.97
CA GLU A 190 -0.45 -15.20 0.45
C GLU A 190 0.71 -15.72 -0.42
N VAL A 191 1.47 -14.81 -1.05
CA VAL A 191 2.66 -15.15 -1.84
C VAL A 191 3.93 -14.92 -1.02
N PHE A 192 4.06 -13.72 -0.45
CA PHE A 192 5.26 -13.29 0.28
C PHE A 192 4.96 -13.27 1.79
N GLY A 193 4.69 -14.45 2.35
CA GLY A 193 4.31 -14.59 3.73
C GLY A 193 4.92 -15.84 4.38
N ARG A 194 4.17 -16.45 5.29
CA ARG A 194 4.67 -17.54 6.14
C ARG A 194 5.19 -18.72 5.33
N ALA A 195 4.45 -19.13 4.29
CA ALA A 195 4.87 -20.29 3.48
C ALA A 195 6.23 -20.06 2.81
N LEU A 196 6.48 -18.83 2.33
CA LEU A 196 7.78 -18.51 1.76
C LEU A 196 8.88 -18.49 2.82
N LEU A 197 8.59 -17.94 4.01
CA LEU A 197 9.57 -17.95 5.11
C LEU A 197 9.93 -19.38 5.51
N ASP A 198 8.94 -20.27 5.60
CA ASP A 198 9.18 -21.69 5.92
C ASP A 198 10.04 -22.35 4.84
N ALA A 199 9.80 -22.02 3.55
CA ALA A 199 10.63 -22.53 2.44
C ALA A 199 12.08 -22.02 2.53
N ILE A 200 12.27 -20.75 2.95
CA ILE A 200 13.61 -20.19 3.17
C ILE A 200 14.35 -21.01 4.24
N TYR A 201 13.71 -21.27 5.40
CA TYR A 201 14.34 -22.05 6.48
C TYR A 201 14.63 -23.48 6.05
N ALA A 202 13.76 -24.08 5.22
CA ALA A 202 14.00 -25.44 4.72
C ALA A 202 15.21 -25.50 3.77
N GLN A 203 15.35 -24.49 2.92
CA GLN A 203 16.42 -24.44 1.92
C GLN A 203 17.76 -23.92 2.50
N PHE A 204 17.71 -23.04 3.49
CA PHE A 204 18.86 -22.38 4.10
C PHE A 204 18.74 -22.43 5.63
N PRO A 205 18.89 -23.63 6.24
CA PRO A 205 18.57 -23.82 7.65
C PRO A 205 19.49 -23.11 8.65
N ASP A 206 20.73 -22.83 8.25
CA ASP A 206 21.76 -22.33 9.18
C ASP A 206 21.99 -20.81 9.05
N LEU A 207 21.08 -20.08 8.43
CA LEU A 207 21.25 -18.62 8.25
C LEU A 207 21.05 -17.88 9.59
N PRO A 208 22.05 -17.09 10.02
CA PRO A 208 21.83 -16.20 11.16
C PRO A 208 20.73 -15.19 10.88
N LEU A 209 19.96 -14.83 11.90
CA LEU A 209 18.85 -13.89 11.74
C LEU A 209 19.29 -12.55 11.09
N PRO A 210 20.39 -11.91 11.51
CA PRO A 210 20.80 -10.67 10.83
C PRO A 210 21.08 -10.86 9.33
N THR A 211 21.66 -11.99 8.94
CA THR A 211 21.93 -12.29 7.53
C THR A 211 20.62 -12.49 6.75
N LEU A 212 19.67 -13.19 7.33
CA LEU A 212 18.34 -13.34 6.72
C LEU A 212 17.68 -11.98 6.54
N VAL A 213 17.63 -11.17 7.60
CA VAL A 213 16.98 -9.84 7.56
C VAL A 213 17.69 -8.93 6.56
N ALA A 214 19.04 -8.94 6.53
CA ALA A 214 19.80 -8.15 5.55
C ALA A 214 19.47 -8.56 4.11
N THR A 215 19.31 -9.88 3.87
CA THR A 215 18.99 -10.40 2.54
C THR A 215 17.56 -10.04 2.12
N LEU A 216 16.60 -10.12 3.05
CA LEU A 216 15.21 -9.73 2.76
C LEU A 216 15.10 -8.22 2.51
N THR A 217 15.88 -7.41 3.23
CA THR A 217 15.94 -5.96 3.01
C THR A 217 16.54 -5.64 1.63
N GLU A 218 17.58 -6.37 1.24
CA GLU A 218 18.17 -6.25 -0.11
C GLU A 218 17.18 -6.70 -1.18
N LEU A 219 16.43 -7.78 -0.94
CA LEU A 219 15.39 -8.24 -1.86
C LEU A 219 14.38 -7.11 -2.15
N THR A 220 13.92 -6.43 -1.10
CA THR A 220 12.98 -5.31 -1.26
C THR A 220 13.59 -4.22 -2.15
N ALA A 221 14.82 -3.79 -1.85
CA ALA A 221 15.48 -2.74 -2.63
C ALA A 221 15.67 -3.18 -4.09
N ALA A 222 16.14 -4.41 -4.30
CA ALA A 222 16.40 -4.95 -5.63
C ALA A 222 15.11 -5.08 -6.46
N THR A 223 14.02 -5.58 -5.88
CA THR A 223 12.77 -5.77 -6.63
C THR A 223 12.13 -4.43 -7.02
N ILE A 224 12.21 -3.42 -6.15
CA ILE A 224 11.77 -2.07 -6.48
C ILE A 224 12.60 -1.51 -7.65
N THR A 225 13.92 -1.61 -7.54
CA THR A 225 14.85 -1.12 -8.56
C THR A 225 14.62 -1.80 -9.90
N ASN A 226 14.56 -3.13 -9.88
CA ASN A 226 14.35 -3.92 -11.10
C ASN A 226 13.03 -3.56 -11.78
N ALA A 227 11.97 -3.38 -10.98
CA ALA A 227 10.66 -3.00 -11.51
C ALA A 227 10.69 -1.60 -12.15
N LEU A 228 11.37 -0.65 -11.50
CA LEU A 228 11.56 0.69 -12.05
C LEU A 228 12.34 0.63 -13.38
N GLN A 229 13.48 -0.04 -13.39
CA GLN A 229 14.37 -0.11 -14.57
C GLN A 229 13.70 -0.82 -15.73
N LYS A 230 12.97 -1.89 -15.45
CA LYS A 230 12.38 -2.72 -16.51
C LYS A 230 11.06 -2.16 -17.05
N TRP A 231 10.21 -1.66 -16.14
CA TRP A 231 8.81 -1.38 -16.50
C TRP A 231 8.44 0.11 -16.49
N VAL A 232 9.28 0.97 -15.88
CA VAL A 232 8.91 2.39 -15.71
C VAL A 232 9.85 3.30 -16.49
N LEU A 233 11.14 3.25 -16.21
CA LEU A 233 12.11 4.22 -16.73
C LEU A 233 12.22 4.23 -18.26
N PRO A 234 12.02 3.11 -18.98
CA PRO A 234 12.07 3.17 -20.45
C PRO A 234 10.96 4.04 -21.07
N GLU A 235 9.82 4.19 -20.39
CA GLU A 235 8.68 4.94 -20.91
C GLU A 235 8.44 6.26 -20.17
N CYS A 236 8.86 6.34 -18.91
CA CYS A 236 8.60 7.48 -18.05
C CYS A 236 9.86 7.80 -17.24
N PRO A 237 10.60 8.85 -17.59
CA PRO A 237 11.90 9.13 -16.96
C PRO A 237 11.72 9.74 -15.57
N VAL A 238 11.34 8.93 -14.61
CA VAL A 238 11.15 9.33 -13.21
C VAL A 238 12.44 9.93 -12.67
N ARG A 239 12.34 11.12 -12.10
CA ARG A 239 13.47 11.84 -11.50
C ARG A 239 13.43 11.83 -9.98
N ARG A 240 12.27 11.50 -9.40
CA ARG A 240 12.04 11.58 -7.96
C ARG A 240 11.09 10.49 -7.52
N ILE A 241 11.44 9.83 -6.42
CA ILE A 241 10.56 8.86 -5.77
C ILE A 241 10.18 9.42 -4.41
N ILE A 242 8.88 9.56 -4.18
CA ILE A 242 8.33 10.07 -2.92
C ILE A 242 7.89 8.87 -2.10
N VAL A 243 8.56 8.65 -0.96
CA VAL A 243 8.44 7.44 -0.16
C VAL A 243 7.53 7.67 1.04
N SER A 244 6.66 6.71 1.30
CA SER A 244 5.76 6.69 2.46
C SER A 244 5.67 5.27 3.05
N GLY A 245 4.98 5.13 4.17
CA GLY A 245 4.81 3.86 4.85
C GLY A 245 5.94 3.54 5.82
N GLY A 246 5.72 2.56 6.68
CA GLY A 246 6.64 2.24 7.78
C GLY A 246 8.06 1.89 7.36
N GLY A 247 8.23 1.36 6.14
CA GLY A 247 9.57 1.03 5.61
C GLY A 247 10.48 2.25 5.41
N LEU A 248 9.91 3.47 5.34
CA LEU A 248 10.70 4.70 5.28
C LEU A 248 11.62 4.83 6.51
N HIS A 249 11.19 4.30 7.66
CA HIS A 249 11.98 4.38 8.90
C HIS A 249 13.09 3.35 8.96
N ASN A 250 13.11 2.37 8.04
CA ASN A 250 14.18 1.37 7.96
C ASN A 250 15.37 1.97 7.21
N ARG A 251 16.37 2.44 7.95
CA ARG A 251 17.56 3.12 7.40
C ARG A 251 18.36 2.23 6.45
N ALA A 252 18.44 0.93 6.77
CA ALA A 252 19.16 -0.02 5.92
C ALA A 252 18.48 -0.15 4.55
N LEU A 253 17.14 -0.22 4.54
CA LEU A 253 16.38 -0.29 3.29
C LEU A 253 16.56 1.00 2.46
N MET A 254 16.41 2.16 3.11
CA MET A 254 16.53 3.44 2.40
C MET A 254 17.91 3.63 1.82
N ARG A 255 18.98 3.24 2.57
CA ARG A 255 20.34 3.33 2.07
C ARG A 255 20.57 2.40 0.86
N ARG A 256 20.05 1.15 0.92
CA ARG A 256 20.16 0.21 -0.19
C ARG A 256 19.43 0.73 -1.44
N LEU A 257 18.22 1.25 -1.25
CA LEU A 257 17.46 1.88 -2.35
C LEU A 257 18.25 3.04 -2.98
N ALA A 258 18.83 3.91 -2.15
CA ALA A 258 19.61 5.04 -2.66
C ALA A 258 20.85 4.56 -3.44
N ALA A 259 21.49 3.50 -2.95
CA ALA A 259 22.66 2.92 -3.65
C ALA A 259 22.29 2.34 -5.01
N HIS A 260 21.11 1.70 -5.11
CA HIS A 260 20.63 1.14 -6.38
C HIS A 260 20.13 2.22 -7.35
N LEU A 261 19.74 3.40 -6.85
CA LEU A 261 19.09 4.46 -7.65
C LEU A 261 19.86 5.78 -7.53
N PRO A 262 21.16 5.83 -7.87
CA PRO A 262 21.99 7.02 -7.61
C PRO A 262 21.55 8.27 -8.37
N ASN A 263 20.78 8.11 -9.43
CA ASN A 263 20.35 9.23 -10.28
C ASN A 263 18.87 9.62 -10.04
N ILE A 264 18.23 9.06 -9.01
CA ILE A 264 16.84 9.35 -8.68
C ILE A 264 16.77 9.85 -7.23
N ALA A 265 16.19 11.02 -7.03
CA ALA A 265 16.04 11.56 -5.69
C ALA A 265 15.01 10.73 -4.89
N LEU A 266 15.37 10.32 -3.69
CA LEU A 266 14.45 9.66 -2.75
C LEU A 266 14.08 10.67 -1.67
N GLU A 267 12.79 10.95 -1.51
CA GLU A 267 12.31 11.94 -0.55
C GLU A 267 11.11 11.40 0.23
N SER A 268 11.00 11.80 1.48
CA SER A 268 9.82 11.47 2.29
C SER A 268 8.60 12.25 1.79
N SER A 269 7.42 11.63 1.83
CA SER A 269 6.15 12.31 1.55
C SER A 269 5.91 13.49 2.50
N ALA A 270 6.57 13.52 3.66
CA ALA A 270 6.49 14.65 4.59
C ALA A 270 6.97 15.96 3.93
N ALA A 271 7.93 15.90 3.00
CA ALA A 271 8.41 17.08 2.27
C ALA A 271 7.31 17.70 1.39
N TYR A 272 6.24 16.97 1.16
CA TYR A 272 5.09 17.37 0.33
C TYR A 272 3.84 17.61 1.19
N GLY A 273 4.01 17.71 2.52
CA GLY A 273 2.89 17.92 3.44
C GLY A 273 2.06 16.67 3.72
N VAL A 274 2.55 15.50 3.31
CA VAL A 274 1.83 14.22 3.51
C VAL A 274 2.64 13.38 4.50
N ASP A 275 2.15 13.28 5.72
CA ASP A 275 2.79 12.48 6.75
C ASP A 275 2.89 11.01 6.28
N PRO A 276 4.10 10.43 6.22
CA PRO A 276 4.28 9.08 5.68
C PRO A 276 3.57 7.98 6.46
N ASP A 277 3.34 8.18 7.76
CA ASP A 277 2.66 7.19 8.61
C ASP A 277 1.15 7.33 8.56
N PHE A 278 0.64 8.48 8.11
CA PHE A 278 -0.81 8.74 8.02
C PHE A 278 -1.30 8.91 6.58
N LYS A 279 -0.45 8.64 5.60
CA LYS A 279 -0.81 8.79 4.18
C LYS A 279 -2.11 8.05 3.83
N GLU A 280 -2.29 6.83 4.35
CA GLU A 280 -3.50 6.07 4.03
C GLU A 280 -4.75 6.72 4.64
N ALA A 281 -4.65 7.23 5.87
CA ALA A 281 -5.76 7.95 6.49
C ALA A 281 -6.10 9.23 5.69
N ILE A 282 -5.07 9.97 5.27
CA ILE A 282 -5.24 11.15 4.40
C ILE A 282 -5.92 10.74 3.09
N ALA A 283 -5.50 9.62 2.51
CA ALA A 283 -6.05 9.13 1.25
C ALA A 283 -7.56 8.88 1.36
N PHE A 284 -8.02 8.24 2.44
CA PHE A 284 -9.45 7.96 2.58
C PHE A 284 -10.27 9.22 2.90
N ALA A 285 -9.67 10.24 3.53
CA ALA A 285 -10.32 11.55 3.66
C ALA A 285 -10.49 12.21 2.28
N VAL A 286 -9.44 12.20 1.45
CA VAL A 286 -9.49 12.77 0.09
C VAL A 286 -10.50 12.00 -0.78
N LEU A 287 -10.53 10.67 -0.71
CA LEU A 287 -11.50 9.88 -1.48
C LEU A 287 -12.93 10.16 -1.05
N ALA A 288 -13.16 10.38 0.26
CA ALA A 288 -14.48 10.74 0.78
C ALA A 288 -14.91 12.12 0.28
N ASP A 289 -13.99 13.08 0.30
CA ASP A 289 -14.24 14.43 -0.24
C ASP A 289 -14.64 14.36 -1.72
N ARG A 290 -13.87 13.60 -2.51
CA ARG A 290 -14.17 13.42 -3.94
C ARG A 290 -15.56 12.81 -4.15
N PHE A 291 -15.91 11.81 -3.33
CA PHE A 291 -17.25 11.21 -3.41
C PHE A 291 -18.34 12.26 -3.16
N LEU A 292 -18.18 13.08 -2.11
CA LEU A 292 -19.16 14.10 -1.76
C LEU A 292 -19.27 15.18 -2.83
N GLN A 293 -18.18 15.45 -3.55
CA GLN A 293 -18.17 16.41 -4.67
C GLN A 293 -18.65 15.79 -5.99
N GLY A 294 -18.97 14.50 -6.04
CA GLY A 294 -19.38 13.83 -7.26
C GLY A 294 -18.23 13.60 -8.25
N LEU A 295 -16.98 13.59 -7.78
CA LEU A 295 -15.79 13.46 -8.61
C LEU A 295 -15.28 12.01 -8.62
N PRO A 296 -14.84 11.48 -9.75
CA PRO A 296 -14.36 10.11 -9.82
C PRO A 296 -13.06 9.92 -9.02
N ALA A 297 -12.91 8.73 -8.46
CA ALA A 297 -11.77 8.33 -7.64
C ALA A 297 -11.01 7.13 -8.21
N THR A 298 -11.63 6.35 -9.11
CA THR A 298 -10.96 5.24 -9.79
C THR A 298 -11.04 5.42 -11.30
N TYR A 299 -10.03 4.91 -12.00
CA TYR A 299 -9.82 5.13 -13.43
C TYR A 299 -9.43 3.82 -14.12
N PRO A 300 -9.69 3.69 -15.44
CA PRO A 300 -9.28 2.48 -16.18
C PRO A 300 -7.80 2.12 -16.00
N SER A 301 -6.94 3.13 -15.93
CA SER A 301 -5.49 2.93 -15.78
C SER A 301 -5.06 2.42 -14.41
N THR A 302 -5.93 2.53 -13.39
CA THR A 302 -5.59 2.11 -12.02
C THR A 302 -6.26 0.81 -11.61
N THR A 303 -7.58 0.71 -11.78
CA THR A 303 -8.32 -0.48 -11.32
C THR A 303 -8.88 -1.33 -12.46
N GLY A 304 -8.74 -0.89 -13.70
CA GLY A 304 -9.35 -1.56 -14.83
C GLY A 304 -10.84 -1.30 -14.98
N VAL A 305 -11.40 -0.38 -14.21
CA VAL A 305 -12.81 -0.01 -14.30
C VAL A 305 -13.12 0.55 -15.70
N ARG A 306 -14.33 0.27 -16.23
CA ARG A 306 -14.68 0.64 -17.61
C ARG A 306 -14.68 2.15 -17.88
N ARG A 307 -14.86 2.97 -16.86
CA ARG A 307 -14.89 4.45 -16.97
C ARG A 307 -14.55 5.06 -15.62
N PRO A 308 -14.10 6.32 -15.59
CA PRO A 308 -13.88 7.03 -14.31
C PRO A 308 -15.11 6.90 -13.40
N THR A 309 -14.91 6.44 -12.18
CA THR A 309 -16.00 6.01 -11.31
C THR A 309 -15.86 6.62 -9.91
N LEU A 310 -17.00 7.02 -9.35
CA LEU A 310 -17.08 7.43 -7.94
C LEU A 310 -16.77 6.23 -7.04
N ALA A 311 -16.08 6.47 -5.95
CA ALA A 311 -15.81 5.43 -4.95
C ALA A 311 -16.42 5.84 -3.62
N GLY A 312 -17.34 5.02 -3.10
CA GLY A 312 -17.93 5.28 -1.79
C GLY A 312 -19.46 5.15 -1.75
N LYS A 313 -19.94 5.07 -0.52
CA LYS A 313 -21.35 5.14 -0.13
C LYS A 313 -21.45 6.02 1.10
N LEU A 314 -22.58 6.72 1.27
CA LEU A 314 -22.78 7.67 2.36
C LEU A 314 -23.67 7.05 3.45
N ALA A 315 -23.21 7.12 4.69
CA ALA A 315 -24.01 6.84 5.88
C ALA A 315 -24.26 8.16 6.62
N LEU A 316 -25.48 8.40 7.02
CA LEU A 316 -25.89 9.63 7.71
C LEU A 316 -26.04 9.38 9.22
N PRO A 317 -25.86 10.42 10.08
CA PRO A 317 -26.06 10.30 11.53
C PRO A 317 -27.47 9.86 11.91
#